data_10bf23164aec1fdbac54d716a2940e24
#
_entry.id   10bf23164aec1fdbac54d716a2940e24
#
_cell.length_a   1.000
_cell.length_b   1.000
_cell.length_c   1.000
_cell.angle_alpha   90.00
_cell.angle_beta   90.00
_cell.angle_gamma   90.00
#
_symmetry.space_group_name_H-M   'P 1'
#
loop_
_entity.id
_entity.type
_entity.pdbx_description
1 polymer ?
#
loop_
_entity_poly.entity_id
_entity_poly.type
_entity_poly.pdbx_seq_one_letter_code
_entity_poly.pdbx_strand_id
1 'polypeptide(L)'
;GFFIISFIAWVTGNKGQINKKTIAGSIFLAWSIGGMTFWFPWTRKALEWMNNVLMSVLQASQKGSIFLFGPLAIGPGEFLSDGTQSIGFVLALQVLPSVIFFSAIISLLYYLNIIQACVNGFAKFFHKSMALSGAESFSAAVSIFFGIESSLTIRNYLDRMSQSELLTLITCMMATVASTVMAVYVVALRDIFPQIAGHLISASIISIPCAVLISKLSLPQNESPQTPGSVSNDITEEAFANKSKDIN
;
A
#
# COMPACT_ATOMS: atom_id res chain seq x y z
N GLY A 1 13.54 12.79 11.71
CA GLY A 1 13.34 11.36 11.39
C GLY A 1 14.08 10.94 10.13
N PHE A 2 13.68 11.46 8.96
CA PHE A 2 14.19 11.01 7.64
C PHE A 2 15.72 10.99 7.54
N PHE A 3 16.40 12.10 7.85
CA PHE A 3 17.88 12.20 7.77
C PHE A 3 18.60 11.28 8.76
N ILE A 4 18.04 11.11 9.97
CA ILE A 4 18.65 10.25 10.99
C ILE A 4 18.59 8.78 10.54
N ILE A 5 17.43 8.33 10.05
CA ILE A 5 17.26 6.95 9.58
C ILE A 5 18.14 6.69 8.35
N SER A 6 18.18 7.63 7.40
CA SER A 6 19.07 7.52 6.22
C SER A 6 20.54 7.48 6.60
N PHE A 7 20.95 8.27 7.61
CA PHE A 7 22.32 8.26 8.12
C PHE A 7 22.67 6.93 8.79
N ILE A 8 21.76 6.39 9.62
CA ILE A 8 21.94 5.07 10.24
C ILE A 8 22.06 3.99 9.17
N ALA A 9 21.18 3.98 8.18
CA ALA A 9 21.22 3.03 7.07
C ALA A 9 22.54 3.10 6.28
N TRP A 10 23.08 4.30 6.08
CA TRP A 10 24.37 4.50 5.42
C TRP A 10 25.57 4.04 6.27
N VAL A 11 25.54 4.28 7.59
CA VAL A 11 26.61 3.88 8.51
C VAL A 11 26.64 2.36 8.71
N THR A 12 25.48 1.74 8.84
CA THR A 12 25.33 0.29 9.09
C THR A 12 25.36 -0.53 7.80
N GLY A 13 25.17 0.12 6.64
CA GLY A 13 25.07 -0.53 5.34
C GLY A 13 26.41 -1.00 4.80
N ASN A 14 26.33 -1.91 3.84
CA ASN A 14 27.49 -2.42 3.12
C ASN A 14 28.00 -1.34 2.13
N LYS A 15 29.30 -0.99 2.20
CA LYS A 15 29.93 0.05 1.37
C LYS A 15 30.19 -0.43 -0.06
N GLY A 16 29.16 -0.86 -0.77
CA GLY A 16 29.21 -1.21 -2.19
C GLY A 16 29.09 0.00 -3.12
N GLN A 17 29.02 -0.25 -4.42
CA GLN A 17 28.78 0.80 -5.41
C GLN A 17 27.34 1.32 -5.31
N ILE A 18 27.19 2.47 -4.68
CA ILE A 18 25.90 3.13 -4.52
C ILE A 18 25.45 3.75 -5.85
N ASN A 19 24.31 3.35 -6.38
CA ASN A 19 23.74 3.97 -7.56
C ASN A 19 23.18 5.37 -7.22
N LYS A 20 23.92 6.41 -7.58
CA LYS A 20 23.56 7.81 -7.30
C LYS A 20 22.21 8.20 -7.90
N LYS A 21 21.82 7.61 -9.06
CA LYS A 21 20.52 7.87 -9.69
C LYS A 21 19.36 7.37 -8.84
N THR A 22 19.48 6.18 -8.27
CA THR A 22 18.43 5.59 -7.40
C THR A 22 18.25 6.42 -6.13
N ILE A 23 19.36 6.82 -5.49
CA ILE A 23 19.30 7.64 -4.27
C ILE A 23 18.72 9.03 -4.57
N ALA A 24 19.26 9.72 -5.58
CA ALA A 24 18.75 11.04 -5.95
C ALA A 24 17.27 10.98 -6.39
N GLY A 25 16.88 9.95 -7.16
CA GLY A 25 15.52 9.72 -7.58
C GLY A 25 14.58 9.46 -6.39
N SER A 26 14.99 8.64 -5.43
CA SER A 26 14.20 8.33 -4.23
C SER A 26 14.02 9.56 -3.33
N ILE A 27 15.08 10.34 -3.10
CA ILE A 27 15.01 11.57 -2.32
C ILE A 27 14.10 12.59 -3.03
N PHE A 28 14.35 12.83 -4.31
CA PHE A 28 13.55 13.77 -5.11
C PHE A 28 12.06 13.38 -5.08
N LEU A 29 11.77 12.10 -5.24
CA LEU A 29 10.41 11.59 -5.29
C LEU A 29 9.72 11.68 -3.92
N ALA A 30 10.41 11.31 -2.83
CA ALA A 30 9.89 11.45 -1.48
C ALA A 30 9.55 12.90 -1.13
N TRP A 31 10.44 13.85 -1.45
CA TRP A 31 10.21 15.26 -1.21
C TRP A 31 9.16 15.87 -2.15
N SER A 32 9.15 15.45 -3.42
CA SER A 32 8.17 15.91 -4.40
C SER A 32 6.76 15.46 -4.02
N ILE A 33 6.56 14.17 -3.72
CA ILE A 33 5.23 13.66 -3.33
C ILE A 33 4.82 14.27 -1.98
N GLY A 34 5.73 14.31 -0.99
CA GLY A 34 5.46 14.94 0.30
C GLY A 34 5.12 16.42 0.17
N GLY A 35 5.90 17.18 -0.60
CA GLY A 35 5.64 18.60 -0.86
C GLY A 35 4.34 18.81 -1.63
N MET A 36 4.06 18.01 -2.64
CA MET A 36 2.78 18.08 -3.37
C MET A 36 1.59 17.82 -2.45
N THR A 37 1.67 16.86 -1.55
CA THR A 37 0.57 16.54 -0.64
C THR A 37 0.21 17.71 0.28
N PHE A 38 1.21 18.49 0.73
CA PHE A 38 0.98 19.59 1.67
C PHE A 38 0.79 20.94 0.99
N TRP A 39 1.40 21.20 -0.16
CA TRP A 39 1.46 22.52 -0.77
C TRP A 39 0.40 22.76 -1.84
N PHE A 40 -0.01 21.70 -2.57
CA PHE A 40 -0.94 21.87 -3.69
C PHE A 40 -2.39 21.58 -3.28
N PRO A 41 -3.35 22.51 -3.52
CA PRO A 41 -4.76 22.27 -3.21
C PRO A 41 -5.41 21.16 -4.05
N TRP A 42 -4.85 20.85 -5.22
CA TRP A 42 -5.33 19.79 -6.09
C TRP A 42 -5.10 18.38 -5.49
N THR A 43 -3.95 18.16 -4.88
CA THR A 43 -3.65 16.89 -4.22
C THR A 43 -4.54 16.69 -2.99
N ARG A 44 -4.83 17.75 -2.25
CA ARG A 44 -5.81 17.70 -1.14
C ARG A 44 -7.18 17.27 -1.63
N LYS A 45 -7.70 17.88 -2.72
CA LYS A 45 -8.98 17.48 -3.32
C LYS A 45 -8.99 16.04 -3.78
N ALA A 46 -7.90 15.55 -4.36
CA ALA A 46 -7.77 14.14 -4.77
C ALA A 46 -7.80 13.20 -3.55
N LEU A 47 -7.10 13.55 -2.47
CA LEU A 47 -7.11 12.79 -1.21
C LEU A 47 -8.48 12.83 -0.52
N GLU A 48 -9.15 14.00 -0.52
CA GLU A 48 -10.53 14.13 -0.03
C GLU A 48 -11.50 13.28 -0.84
N TRP A 49 -11.36 13.26 -2.16
CA TRP A 49 -12.17 12.40 -3.02
C TRP A 49 -11.94 10.92 -2.71
N MET A 50 -10.68 10.49 -2.58
CA MET A 50 -10.34 9.12 -2.19
C MET A 50 -10.88 8.78 -0.80
N ASN A 51 -10.75 9.68 0.16
CA ASN A 51 -11.33 9.52 1.49
C ASN A 51 -12.86 9.34 1.42
N ASN A 52 -13.56 10.15 0.63
CA ASN A 52 -15.01 10.08 0.48
C ASN A 52 -15.46 8.76 -0.18
N VAL A 53 -14.71 8.27 -1.18
CA VAL A 53 -14.96 6.96 -1.78
C VAL A 53 -14.80 5.84 -0.75
N LEU A 54 -13.71 5.85 0.01
CA LEU A 54 -13.48 4.87 1.07
C LEU A 54 -14.55 4.93 2.16
N MET A 55 -14.95 6.14 2.58
CA MET A 55 -16.02 6.32 3.56
C MET A 55 -17.37 5.81 3.04
N SER A 56 -17.67 6.00 1.77
CA SER A 56 -18.89 5.47 1.15
C SER A 56 -18.91 3.93 1.15
N VAL A 57 -17.77 3.33 0.87
CA VAL A 57 -17.58 1.87 0.92
C VAL A 57 -17.76 1.33 2.34
N LEU A 58 -17.16 2.01 3.34
CA LEU A 58 -17.31 1.66 4.76
C LEU A 58 -18.77 1.79 5.24
N GLN A 59 -19.46 2.86 4.85
CA GLN A 59 -20.88 3.04 5.18
C GLN A 59 -21.75 1.95 4.58
N ALA A 60 -21.46 1.50 3.36
CA ALA A 60 -22.17 0.37 2.75
C ALA A 60 -21.94 -0.92 3.54
N SER A 61 -20.70 -1.19 3.97
CA SER A 61 -20.39 -2.32 4.85
C SER A 61 -21.10 -2.23 6.19
N GLN A 62 -21.13 -1.04 6.81
CA GLN A 62 -21.77 -0.81 8.09
C GLN A 62 -23.28 -1.08 8.01
N LYS A 63 -23.95 -0.65 6.94
CA LYS A 63 -25.37 -0.97 6.72
C LYS A 63 -25.62 -2.47 6.65
N GLY A 64 -24.77 -3.22 5.97
CA GLY A 64 -24.82 -4.68 5.95
C GLY A 64 -24.62 -5.32 7.33
N SER A 65 -23.64 -4.80 8.10
CA SER A 65 -23.38 -5.27 9.46
C SER A 65 -24.57 -4.99 10.40
N ILE A 66 -25.17 -3.81 10.30
CA ILE A 66 -26.37 -3.45 11.09
C ILE A 66 -27.54 -4.37 10.75
N PHE A 67 -27.72 -4.68 9.48
CA PHE A 67 -28.78 -5.61 9.06
C PHE A 67 -28.59 -7.01 9.66
N LEU A 68 -27.35 -7.51 9.77
CA LEU A 68 -27.06 -8.85 10.28
C LEU A 68 -26.99 -8.90 11.82
N PHE A 69 -26.44 -7.90 12.47
CA PHE A 69 -26.07 -7.92 13.89
C PHE A 69 -26.81 -6.89 14.74
N GLY A 70 -27.65 -6.02 14.12
CA GLY A 70 -28.44 -5.02 14.81
C GLY A 70 -27.62 -4.11 15.74
N PRO A 71 -28.02 -3.96 17.02
CA PRO A 71 -27.38 -3.05 17.99
C PRO A 71 -25.92 -3.35 18.30
N LEU A 72 -25.44 -4.56 18.00
CA LEU A 72 -24.05 -4.97 18.18
C LEU A 72 -23.11 -4.36 17.13
N ALA A 73 -23.64 -3.94 15.98
CA ALA A 73 -22.85 -3.37 14.88
C ALA A 73 -22.77 -1.84 14.88
N ILE A 74 -23.48 -1.16 15.75
CA ILE A 74 -23.44 0.31 15.89
C ILE A 74 -22.43 0.75 16.94
N GLY A 75 -21.84 1.93 16.73
CA GLY A 75 -20.81 2.50 17.61
C GLY A 75 -21.33 2.88 19.00
N PRO A 76 -20.44 3.06 19.98
CA PRO A 76 -20.84 3.46 21.33
C PRO A 76 -21.61 4.80 21.30
N GLY A 77 -22.76 4.84 21.95
CA GLY A 77 -23.62 6.01 22.01
C GLY A 77 -24.52 6.26 20.80
N GLU A 78 -24.45 5.41 19.78
CA GLU A 78 -25.38 5.44 18.64
C GLU A 78 -26.70 4.69 18.97
N PHE A 79 -27.77 5.09 18.29
CA PHE A 79 -29.10 4.46 18.39
C PHE A 79 -29.53 3.94 17.02
N LEU A 80 -30.16 2.79 17.02
CA LEU A 80 -30.82 2.26 15.83
C LEU A 80 -32.10 3.06 15.54
N SER A 81 -32.63 2.95 14.34
CA SER A 81 -33.88 3.61 13.93
C SER A 81 -35.12 3.22 14.75
N ASP A 82 -35.07 2.09 15.45
CA ASP A 82 -36.10 1.59 16.37
C ASP A 82 -35.90 2.09 17.83
N GLY A 83 -34.90 2.93 18.08
CA GLY A 83 -34.56 3.47 19.40
C GLY A 83 -33.70 2.55 20.26
N THR A 84 -33.27 1.38 19.76
CA THR A 84 -32.41 0.47 20.48
C THR A 84 -30.99 1.06 20.62
N GLN A 85 -30.48 1.13 21.84
CA GLN A 85 -29.15 1.68 22.14
C GLN A 85 -28.04 0.66 21.84
N SER A 86 -26.89 1.16 21.39
CA SER A 86 -25.67 0.38 21.24
C SER A 86 -25.23 -0.29 22.54
N ILE A 87 -24.74 -1.51 22.46
CA ILE A 87 -24.18 -2.26 23.60
C ILE A 87 -22.74 -1.83 23.92
N GLY A 88 -22.15 -0.98 23.07
CA GLY A 88 -20.76 -0.53 23.20
C GLY A 88 -19.90 -0.95 22.00
N PHE A 89 -18.58 -0.82 22.14
CA PHE A 89 -17.64 -1.17 21.07
C PHE A 89 -17.36 -2.68 21.05
N VAL A 90 -17.84 -3.36 20.01
CA VAL A 90 -17.57 -4.78 19.76
C VAL A 90 -16.74 -4.90 18.48
N LEU A 91 -15.42 -4.99 18.59
CA LEU A 91 -14.48 -5.03 17.47
C LEU A 91 -14.84 -6.09 16.44
N ALA A 92 -15.21 -7.29 16.90
CA ALA A 92 -15.54 -8.41 16.02
C ALA A 92 -16.74 -8.13 15.10
N LEU A 93 -17.74 -7.39 15.56
CA LEU A 93 -18.99 -7.17 14.83
C LEU A 93 -19.04 -5.79 14.13
N GLN A 94 -18.19 -4.86 14.54
CA GLN A 94 -18.11 -3.53 13.95
C GLN A 94 -16.98 -3.42 12.92
N VAL A 95 -15.86 -4.10 13.13
CA VAL A 95 -14.65 -3.96 12.31
C VAL A 95 -14.46 -5.13 11.36
N LEU A 96 -14.57 -6.40 11.81
CA LEU A 96 -14.31 -7.55 10.96
C LEU A 96 -15.21 -7.65 9.71
N PRO A 97 -16.51 -7.34 9.76
CA PRO A 97 -17.35 -7.32 8.56
C PRO A 97 -16.87 -6.33 7.52
N SER A 98 -16.32 -5.17 7.96
CA SER A 98 -15.73 -4.18 7.05
C SER A 98 -14.48 -4.73 6.36
N VAL A 99 -13.64 -5.50 7.05
CA VAL A 99 -12.46 -6.15 6.45
C VAL A 99 -12.87 -7.16 5.39
N ILE A 100 -13.88 -7.99 5.66
CA ILE A 100 -14.42 -8.96 4.69
C ILE A 100 -14.97 -8.24 3.45
N PHE A 101 -15.76 -7.19 3.66
CA PHE A 101 -16.34 -6.39 2.59
C PHE A 101 -15.25 -5.71 1.73
N PHE A 102 -14.22 -5.13 2.37
CA PHE A 102 -13.07 -4.57 1.66
C PHE A 102 -12.31 -5.62 0.86
N SER A 103 -12.07 -6.79 1.43
CA SER A 103 -11.41 -7.91 0.72
C SER A 103 -12.20 -8.32 -0.52
N ALA A 104 -13.53 -8.36 -0.43
CA ALA A 104 -14.38 -8.66 -1.57
C ALA A 104 -14.31 -7.59 -2.66
N ILE A 105 -14.30 -6.29 -2.29
CA ILE A 105 -14.13 -5.19 -3.25
C ILE A 105 -12.76 -5.24 -3.91
N ILE A 106 -11.70 -5.45 -3.16
CA ILE A 106 -10.34 -5.57 -3.71
C ILE A 106 -10.28 -6.75 -4.69
N SER A 107 -10.88 -7.89 -4.36
CA SER A 107 -10.96 -9.04 -5.26
C SER A 107 -11.73 -8.72 -6.54
N LEU A 108 -12.82 -7.95 -6.43
CA LEU A 108 -13.58 -7.48 -7.60
C LEU A 108 -12.77 -6.52 -8.48
N LEU A 109 -12.11 -5.52 -7.87
CA LEU A 109 -11.25 -4.57 -8.58
C LEU A 109 -10.06 -5.28 -9.26
N TYR A 110 -9.59 -6.35 -8.64
CA TYR A 110 -8.57 -7.21 -9.18
C TYR A 110 -9.10 -7.98 -10.40
N TYR A 111 -10.27 -8.58 -10.31
CA TYR A 111 -10.93 -9.28 -11.42
C TYR A 111 -11.20 -8.35 -12.62
N LEU A 112 -11.54 -7.09 -12.35
CA LEU A 112 -11.76 -6.05 -13.36
C LEU A 112 -10.46 -5.48 -13.96
N ASN A 113 -9.29 -5.99 -13.58
CA ASN A 113 -7.97 -5.51 -14.00
C ASN A 113 -7.66 -4.03 -13.64
N ILE A 114 -8.44 -3.42 -12.75
CA ILE A 114 -8.25 -2.02 -12.34
C ILE A 114 -6.99 -1.90 -11.49
N ILE A 115 -6.80 -2.81 -10.54
CA ILE A 115 -5.60 -2.82 -9.68
C ILE A 115 -4.35 -3.08 -10.52
N GLN A 116 -4.40 -4.01 -11.49
CA GLN A 116 -3.27 -4.28 -12.39
C GLN A 116 -2.87 -3.04 -13.19
N ALA A 117 -3.84 -2.30 -13.73
CA ALA A 117 -3.56 -1.08 -14.45
C ALA A 117 -2.89 -0.02 -13.56
N CYS A 118 -3.38 0.16 -12.33
CA CYS A 118 -2.76 1.05 -11.33
C CYS A 118 -1.34 0.61 -10.97
N VAL A 119 -1.14 -0.67 -10.66
CA VAL A 119 0.17 -1.23 -10.31
C VAL A 119 1.17 -1.04 -11.45
N ASN A 120 0.76 -1.33 -12.69
CA ASN A 120 1.61 -1.12 -13.87
C ASN A 120 1.98 0.36 -14.06
N GLY A 121 1.05 1.27 -13.83
CA GLY A 121 1.30 2.71 -13.87
C GLY A 121 2.36 3.13 -12.84
N PHE A 122 2.19 2.73 -11.58
CA PHE A 122 3.15 3.00 -10.51
C PHE A 122 4.51 2.32 -10.76
N ALA A 123 4.52 1.06 -11.23
CA ALA A 123 5.76 0.34 -11.53
C ALA A 123 6.58 1.06 -12.60
N LYS A 124 5.95 1.48 -13.71
CA LYS A 124 6.61 2.27 -14.76
C LYS A 124 7.13 3.61 -14.23
N PHE A 125 6.36 4.27 -13.38
CA PHE A 125 6.76 5.52 -12.74
C PHE A 125 7.98 5.35 -11.83
N PHE A 126 7.99 4.34 -10.97
CA PHE A 126 9.11 4.05 -10.08
C PHE A 126 10.36 3.59 -10.84
N HIS A 127 10.20 2.72 -11.84
CA HIS A 127 11.30 2.31 -12.70
C HIS A 127 12.00 3.52 -13.34
N LYS A 128 11.22 4.43 -13.94
CA LYS A 128 11.77 5.62 -14.59
C LYS A 128 12.38 6.62 -13.62
N SER A 129 11.75 6.84 -12.47
CA SER A 129 12.14 7.88 -11.50
C SER A 129 13.31 7.46 -10.62
N MET A 130 13.37 6.19 -10.21
CA MET A 130 14.37 5.68 -9.27
C MET A 130 15.36 4.70 -9.92
N ALA A 131 15.27 4.45 -11.22
CA ALA A 131 16.11 3.50 -11.95
C ALA A 131 16.18 2.11 -11.26
N LEU A 132 15.03 1.62 -10.78
CA LEU A 132 14.89 0.31 -10.18
C LEU A 132 14.78 -0.78 -11.24
N SER A 133 15.04 -2.03 -10.87
CA SER A 133 14.76 -3.18 -11.75
C SER A 133 13.25 -3.35 -11.97
N GLY A 134 12.88 -4.16 -12.95
CA GLY A 134 11.48 -4.46 -13.23
C GLY A 134 10.78 -5.11 -12.04
N ALA A 135 11.42 -6.12 -11.43
CA ALA A 135 10.89 -6.81 -10.25
C ALA A 135 10.76 -5.90 -9.03
N GLU A 136 11.76 -5.05 -8.76
CA GLU A 136 11.68 -4.07 -7.67
C GLU A 136 10.57 -3.05 -7.86
N SER A 137 10.45 -2.50 -9.07
CA SER A 137 9.43 -1.50 -9.38
C SER A 137 8.03 -2.07 -9.27
N PHE A 138 7.84 -3.30 -9.74
CA PHE A 138 6.57 -4.02 -9.61
C PHE A 138 6.26 -4.32 -8.16
N SER A 139 7.22 -4.85 -7.41
CA SER A 139 7.09 -5.14 -5.97
C SER A 139 6.71 -3.91 -5.16
N ALA A 140 7.40 -2.80 -5.40
CA ALA A 140 7.13 -1.52 -4.75
C ALA A 140 5.72 -1.02 -5.06
N ALA A 141 5.27 -1.13 -6.31
CA ALA A 141 3.94 -0.72 -6.73
C ALA A 141 2.83 -1.58 -6.11
N VAL A 142 3.01 -2.90 -6.07
CA VAL A 142 2.06 -3.84 -5.45
C VAL A 142 1.95 -3.58 -3.94
N SER A 143 3.07 -3.27 -3.28
CA SER A 143 3.11 -3.02 -1.83
C SER A 143 2.27 -1.81 -1.41
N ILE A 144 2.00 -0.82 -2.28
CA ILE A 144 1.10 0.30 -1.98
C ILE A 144 -0.31 -0.19 -1.61
N PHE A 145 -0.78 -1.23 -2.30
CA PHE A 145 -2.14 -1.74 -2.15
C PHE A 145 -2.23 -2.92 -1.19
N PHE A 146 -1.25 -3.82 -1.23
CA PHE A 146 -1.30 -5.11 -0.54
C PHE A 146 -0.36 -5.18 0.66
N GLY A 147 0.57 -4.22 0.83
CA GLY A 147 1.54 -4.27 1.93
C GLY A 147 2.27 -5.61 1.96
N ILE A 148 2.28 -6.29 3.11
CA ILE A 148 2.95 -7.58 3.29
C ILE A 148 2.37 -8.71 2.41
N GLU A 149 1.09 -8.64 2.04
CA GLU A 149 0.43 -9.62 1.17
C GLU A 149 0.98 -9.60 -0.26
N SER A 150 1.71 -8.54 -0.65
CA SER A 150 2.36 -8.43 -1.95
C SER A 150 3.38 -9.54 -2.22
N SER A 151 3.93 -10.17 -1.16
CA SER A 151 4.83 -11.32 -1.26
C SER A 151 4.24 -12.49 -2.04
N LEU A 152 2.93 -12.72 -1.90
CA LEU A 152 2.23 -13.79 -2.62
C LEU A 152 2.19 -13.53 -4.13
N THR A 153 2.06 -12.27 -4.52
CA THR A 153 2.01 -11.88 -5.94
C THR A 153 3.37 -12.01 -6.63
N ILE A 154 4.47 -11.86 -5.85
CA ILE A 154 5.84 -11.83 -6.37
C ILE A 154 6.55 -13.19 -6.20
N ARG A 155 5.90 -14.17 -5.58
CA ARG A 155 6.46 -15.46 -5.22
C ARG A 155 7.28 -16.10 -6.34
N ASN A 156 6.81 -16.06 -7.58
CA ASN A 156 7.46 -16.68 -8.73
C ASN A 156 8.78 -16.01 -9.15
N TYR A 157 9.05 -14.82 -8.63
CA TYR A 157 10.26 -14.05 -8.97
C TYR A 157 11.28 -14.04 -7.84
N LEU A 158 10.91 -14.50 -6.62
CA LEU A 158 11.80 -14.45 -5.46
C LEU A 158 13.13 -15.18 -5.69
N ASP A 159 13.09 -16.34 -6.35
CA ASP A 159 14.28 -17.15 -6.63
C ASP A 159 15.26 -16.50 -7.62
N ARG A 160 14.78 -15.50 -8.37
CA ARG A 160 15.57 -14.79 -9.40
C ARG A 160 16.02 -13.39 -8.93
N MET A 161 15.59 -12.97 -7.74
CA MET A 161 15.92 -11.67 -7.19
C MET A 161 17.28 -11.69 -6.50
N SER A 162 18.08 -10.64 -6.72
CA SER A 162 19.31 -10.41 -5.97
C SER A 162 19.02 -10.07 -4.50
N GLN A 163 20.01 -10.20 -3.63
CA GLN A 163 19.85 -9.84 -2.22
C GLN A 163 19.41 -8.40 -2.01
N SER A 164 19.92 -7.48 -2.83
CA SER A 164 19.52 -6.06 -2.80
C SER A 164 18.07 -5.86 -3.21
N GLU A 165 17.59 -6.60 -4.23
CA GLU A 165 16.19 -6.57 -4.67
C GLU A 165 15.26 -7.13 -3.60
N LEU A 166 15.64 -8.26 -2.97
CA LEU A 166 14.89 -8.85 -1.87
C LEU A 166 14.79 -7.91 -0.66
N LEU A 167 15.88 -7.23 -0.30
CA LEU A 167 15.87 -6.25 0.77
C LEU A 167 14.93 -5.08 0.44
N THR A 168 14.97 -4.58 -0.80
CA THR A 168 14.06 -3.53 -1.25
C THR A 168 12.60 -3.97 -1.16
N LEU A 169 12.29 -5.18 -1.61
CA LEU A 169 10.97 -5.79 -1.52
C LEU A 169 10.48 -5.83 -0.07
N ILE A 170 11.24 -6.46 0.83
CA ILE A 170 10.87 -6.61 2.24
C ILE A 170 10.69 -5.23 2.90
N THR A 171 11.60 -4.28 2.63
CA THR A 171 11.51 -2.93 3.19
C THR A 171 10.26 -2.21 2.72
N CYS A 172 9.89 -2.31 1.44
CA CYS A 172 8.66 -1.73 0.90
C CYS A 172 7.41 -2.36 1.54
N MET A 173 7.37 -3.69 1.67
CA MET A 173 6.26 -4.39 2.32
C MET A 173 6.06 -3.99 3.78
N MET A 174 7.16 -3.82 4.52
CA MET A 174 7.11 -3.43 5.93
C MET A 174 6.81 -1.94 6.14
N ALA A 175 7.10 -1.11 5.15
CA ALA A 175 6.87 0.33 5.21
C ALA A 175 5.46 0.74 4.79
N THR A 176 4.67 -0.15 4.22
CA THR A 176 3.31 0.13 3.73
C THR A 176 2.25 -0.62 4.54
N VAL A 177 1.04 -0.10 4.54
CA VAL A 177 -0.11 -0.70 5.22
C VAL A 177 -0.99 -1.38 4.19
N ALA A 178 -1.31 -2.67 4.42
CA ALA A 178 -2.27 -3.39 3.58
C ALA A 178 -3.63 -2.70 3.61
N SER A 179 -4.33 -2.68 2.48
CA SER A 179 -5.62 -2.02 2.34
C SER A 179 -6.70 -2.59 3.28
N THR A 180 -6.64 -3.88 3.59
CA THR A 180 -7.50 -4.55 4.57
C THR A 180 -7.29 -4.00 5.99
N VAL A 181 -6.03 -3.85 6.41
CA VAL A 181 -5.65 -3.27 7.71
C VAL A 181 -5.95 -1.77 7.76
N MET A 182 -5.77 -1.07 6.63
CA MET A 182 -6.13 0.35 6.50
C MET A 182 -7.62 0.56 6.79
N ALA A 183 -8.49 -0.34 6.32
CA ALA A 183 -9.93 -0.29 6.63
C ALA A 183 -10.19 -0.35 8.15
N VAL A 184 -9.46 -1.20 8.87
CA VAL A 184 -9.56 -1.28 10.35
C VAL A 184 -9.18 0.05 11.00
N TYR A 185 -8.07 0.66 10.59
CA TYR A 185 -7.66 1.97 11.13
C TYR A 185 -8.69 3.07 10.83
N VAL A 186 -9.25 3.08 9.63
CA VAL A 186 -10.26 4.08 9.26
C VAL A 186 -11.51 3.91 10.11
N VAL A 187 -12.01 2.70 10.30
CA VAL A 187 -13.18 2.45 11.16
C VAL A 187 -12.92 2.85 12.61
N ALA A 188 -11.74 2.53 13.14
CA ALA A 188 -11.41 2.82 14.55
C ALA A 188 -11.15 4.31 14.84
N LEU A 189 -10.66 5.07 13.85
CA LEU A 189 -10.17 6.43 14.07
C LEU A 189 -11.03 7.52 13.42
N ARG A 190 -11.98 7.18 12.55
CA ARG A 190 -12.79 8.15 11.78
C ARG A 190 -13.50 9.19 12.65
N ASP A 191 -13.96 8.78 13.84
CA ASP A 191 -14.72 9.64 14.74
C ASP A 191 -13.83 10.69 15.41
N ILE A 192 -12.52 10.39 15.56
CA ILE A 192 -11.51 11.29 16.11
C ILE A 192 -10.84 12.08 14.99
N PHE A 193 -10.60 11.42 13.84
CA PHE A 193 -9.87 11.98 12.70
C PHE A 193 -10.56 11.66 11.37
N PRO A 194 -11.55 12.45 10.94
CA PRO A 194 -12.39 12.15 9.77
C PRO A 194 -11.64 11.97 8.44
N GLN A 195 -10.44 12.55 8.30
CA GLN A 195 -9.63 12.48 7.07
C GLN A 195 -8.55 11.38 7.12
N ILE A 196 -8.63 10.46 8.09
CA ILE A 196 -7.59 9.44 8.33
C ILE A 196 -7.29 8.60 7.09
N ALA A 197 -8.30 8.25 6.29
CA ALA A 197 -8.13 7.41 5.10
C ALA A 197 -7.21 8.08 4.06
N GLY A 198 -7.42 9.37 3.77
CA GLY A 198 -6.56 10.12 2.85
C GLY A 198 -5.12 10.22 3.34
N HIS A 199 -4.92 10.40 4.65
CA HIS A 199 -3.58 10.45 5.26
C HIS A 199 -2.88 9.08 5.19
N LEU A 200 -3.57 7.98 5.45
CA LEU A 200 -2.99 6.64 5.35
C LEU A 200 -2.58 6.27 3.92
N ILE A 201 -3.40 6.63 2.93
CA ILE A 201 -3.08 6.41 1.52
C ILE A 201 -1.84 7.24 1.12
N SER A 202 -1.82 8.52 1.46
CA SER A 202 -0.67 9.38 1.14
C SER A 202 0.61 8.89 1.84
N ALA A 203 0.51 8.44 3.09
CA ALA A 203 1.63 7.87 3.83
C ALA A 203 2.17 6.62 3.15
N SER A 204 1.31 5.70 2.70
CA SER A 204 1.73 4.49 1.98
C SER A 204 2.47 4.82 0.68
N ILE A 205 1.99 5.81 -0.09
CA ILE A 205 2.66 6.22 -1.33
C ILE A 205 4.03 6.86 -1.06
N ILE A 206 4.14 7.72 -0.03
CA ILE A 206 5.41 8.38 0.35
C ILE A 206 6.40 7.39 0.96
N SER A 207 5.92 6.35 1.62
CA SER A 207 6.77 5.32 2.24
C SER A 207 7.62 4.56 1.22
N ILE A 208 7.13 4.35 0.00
CA ILE A 208 7.85 3.59 -1.02
C ILE A 208 9.22 4.20 -1.37
N PRO A 209 9.31 5.46 -1.82
CA PRO A 209 10.62 6.04 -2.12
C PRO A 209 11.54 6.14 -0.89
N CYS A 210 10.97 6.30 0.32
CA CYS A 210 11.75 6.26 1.55
C CYS A 210 12.30 4.84 1.83
N ALA A 211 11.50 3.81 1.64
CA ALA A 211 11.88 2.41 1.80
C ALA A 211 12.98 2.02 0.81
N VAL A 212 12.82 2.39 -0.46
CA VAL A 212 13.83 2.19 -1.51
C VAL A 212 15.15 2.88 -1.17
N LEU A 213 15.09 4.13 -0.69
CA LEU A 213 16.27 4.86 -0.28
C LEU A 213 17.05 4.11 0.81
N ILE A 214 16.33 3.69 1.87
CA ILE A 214 16.95 3.02 3.02
C ILE A 214 17.51 1.66 2.61
N SER A 215 16.77 0.87 1.83
CA SER A 215 17.24 -0.45 1.38
C SER A 215 18.50 -0.35 0.51
N LYS A 216 18.55 0.60 -0.41
CA LYS A 216 19.73 0.82 -1.29
C LYS A 216 20.91 1.47 -0.60
N LEU A 217 20.70 2.21 0.49
CA LEU A 217 21.78 2.67 1.36
C LEU A 217 22.33 1.54 2.22
N SER A 218 21.49 0.63 2.69
CA SER A 218 21.87 -0.52 3.51
C SER A 218 22.57 -1.61 2.70
N LEU A 219 22.02 -1.94 1.52
CA LEU A 219 22.58 -2.95 0.62
C LEU A 219 22.54 -2.47 -0.83
N PRO A 220 23.61 -1.86 -1.32
CA PRO A 220 23.72 -1.41 -2.70
C PRO A 220 23.62 -2.56 -3.70
N GLN A 221 23.13 -2.26 -4.91
CA GLN A 221 23.00 -3.24 -5.99
C GLN A 221 24.38 -3.50 -6.60
N ASN A 222 25.02 -4.59 -6.22
CA ASN A 222 26.33 -5.00 -6.77
C ASN A 222 26.18 -6.02 -7.92
N GLU A 223 25.03 -6.69 -8.00
CA GLU A 223 24.72 -7.70 -9.00
C GLU A 223 23.87 -7.10 -10.13
N SER A 224 24.05 -7.60 -11.34
CA SER A 224 23.16 -7.24 -12.46
C SER A 224 21.79 -7.92 -12.24
N PRO A 225 20.70 -7.15 -12.15
CA PRO A 225 19.38 -7.72 -11.96
C PRO A 225 18.98 -8.58 -13.17
N GLN A 226 18.36 -9.73 -12.90
CA GLN A 226 17.87 -10.61 -13.97
C GLN A 226 16.69 -10.03 -14.73
N THR A 227 16.04 -8.99 -14.17
CA THR A 227 14.95 -8.24 -14.79
C THR A 227 15.38 -6.78 -15.07
N PRO A 228 16.34 -6.54 -16.00
CA PRO A 228 16.90 -5.20 -16.21
C PRO A 228 15.95 -4.23 -16.93
N GLY A 229 14.86 -4.74 -17.52
CA GLY A 229 13.91 -3.95 -18.32
C GLY A 229 12.70 -3.43 -17.55
N SER A 230 11.90 -2.62 -18.21
CA SER A 230 10.56 -2.28 -17.76
C SER A 230 9.74 -3.56 -17.55
N VAL A 231 8.85 -3.53 -16.56
CA VAL A 231 7.86 -4.59 -16.35
C VAL A 231 7.28 -4.99 -17.70
N SER A 232 7.65 -6.17 -18.23
CA SER A 232 6.98 -6.70 -19.40
C SER A 232 5.55 -7.06 -18.99
N ASN A 233 4.61 -6.95 -19.90
CA ASN A 233 3.24 -7.40 -19.63
C ASN A 233 3.23 -8.87 -19.19
N ASP A 234 4.25 -9.66 -19.59
CA ASP A 234 4.46 -11.05 -19.20
C ASP A 234 4.62 -11.23 -17.68
N ILE A 235 5.36 -10.33 -17.00
CA ILE A 235 5.51 -10.39 -15.52
C ILE A 235 4.16 -10.17 -14.84
N THR A 236 3.39 -9.24 -15.37
CA THR A 236 2.09 -8.90 -14.82
C THR A 236 1.09 -10.02 -15.08
N GLU A 237 1.04 -10.56 -16.29
CA GLU A 237 0.13 -11.65 -16.66
C GLU A 237 0.46 -12.95 -15.93
N GLU A 238 1.72 -13.34 -15.81
CA GLU A 238 2.12 -14.54 -15.07
C GLU A 238 1.88 -14.44 -13.56
N ALA A 239 2.19 -13.28 -12.95
CA ALA A 239 1.96 -13.08 -11.51
C ALA A 239 0.47 -13.13 -11.17
N PHE A 240 -0.37 -12.67 -12.09
CA PHE A 240 -1.81 -12.60 -11.88
C PHE A 240 -2.57 -13.85 -12.38
N ALA A 241 -2.10 -14.54 -13.41
CA ALA A 241 -2.71 -15.78 -13.90
C ALA A 241 -2.59 -16.95 -12.90
N ASN A 242 -1.50 -17.01 -12.14
CA ASN A 242 -1.34 -18.05 -11.12
C ASN A 242 -2.29 -17.86 -9.92
N LYS A 243 -2.61 -16.63 -9.54
CA LYS A 243 -3.55 -16.36 -8.44
C LYS A 243 -4.99 -16.76 -8.79
N SER A 244 -5.37 -16.73 -10.06
CA SER A 244 -6.69 -17.20 -10.51
C SER A 244 -6.81 -18.74 -10.50
N LYS A 245 -5.68 -19.46 -10.54
CA LYS A 245 -5.66 -20.94 -10.45
C LYS A 245 -5.72 -21.46 -9.02
N ASP A 246 -5.27 -20.66 -8.04
CA ASP A 246 -5.32 -21.04 -6.62
C ASP A 246 -6.70 -20.77 -5.96
N ILE A 247 -7.64 -20.17 -6.70
CA ILE A 247 -9.00 -19.84 -6.21
C ILE A 247 -10.06 -20.82 -6.73
N ASN A 248 -9.70 -21.73 -7.66
CA ASN A 248 -10.52 -22.84 -8.13
C ASN A 248 -10.03 -24.17 -7.54
#